data_eea469e38793921ddf6bfabcef9980ee
#
_entry.id   eea469e38793921ddf6bfabcef9980ee
#
_cell.length_a   1.000
_cell.length_b   1.000
_cell.length_c   1.000
_cell.angle_alpha   90.00
_cell.angle_beta   90.00
_cell.angle_gamma   90.00
#
_symmetry.space_group_name_H-M   'P 1'
#
loop_
_entity.id
_entity.type
_entity.pdbx_description
1 polymer ?
#
loop_
_entity_poly.entity_id
_entity_poly.type
_entity_poly.pdbx_seq_one_letter_code
_entity_poly.pdbx_strand_id
1 'polypeptide(L)'
;MNAVKEDVEKLVQKELESANQRFPMFRSDHEGAAVIFEEIEEAEHELNEVRFEFKEMWRSVKLNIGGIPFCEAVLKRSLNLACEAIQVAAMAQKFIDSQKEREKSEQL
;
A
#
# COMPACT_ATOMS: atom_id res chain seq x y z
N MET A 1 -4.39 9.64 -14.74
CA MET A 1 -4.47 8.20 -15.04
C MET A 1 -5.34 7.48 -14.02
N ASN A 2 -6.65 7.63 -14.19
CA ASN A 2 -7.63 7.18 -13.21
C ASN A 2 -8.54 6.04 -13.69
N ALA A 3 -8.16 5.37 -14.79
CA ALA A 3 -8.98 4.31 -15.38
C ALA A 3 -9.30 3.17 -14.40
N VAL A 4 -8.43 2.94 -13.42
CA VAL A 4 -8.58 1.83 -12.45
C VAL A 4 -8.97 2.30 -11.06
N LYS A 5 -9.28 3.58 -10.88
CA LYS A 5 -9.52 4.13 -9.54
C LYS A 5 -10.66 3.43 -8.80
N GLU A 6 -11.78 3.20 -9.46
CA GLU A 6 -12.92 2.51 -8.86
C GLU A 6 -12.57 1.09 -8.44
N ASP A 7 -11.77 0.40 -9.26
CA ASP A 7 -11.32 -0.95 -8.93
C ASP A 7 -10.38 -0.94 -7.72
N VAL A 8 -9.49 0.05 -7.67
CA VAL A 8 -8.57 0.21 -6.53
C VAL A 8 -9.36 0.50 -5.25
N GLU A 9 -10.39 1.36 -5.32
CA GLU A 9 -11.25 1.63 -4.16
C GLU A 9 -11.92 0.34 -3.63
N LYS A 10 -12.36 -0.54 -4.54
CA LYS A 10 -12.94 -1.84 -4.16
C LYS A 10 -11.91 -2.74 -3.51
N LEU A 11 -10.67 -2.72 -4.01
CA LEU A 11 -9.58 -3.49 -3.43
C LEU A 11 -9.21 -2.98 -2.03
N VAL A 12 -9.23 -1.68 -1.82
CA VAL A 12 -9.03 -1.08 -0.50
C VAL A 12 -10.11 -1.56 0.46
N GLN A 13 -11.37 -1.55 0.04
CA GLN A 13 -12.48 -2.02 0.86
C GLN A 13 -12.33 -3.49 1.22
N LYS A 14 -11.94 -4.31 0.26
CA LYS A 14 -11.69 -5.74 0.47
C LYS A 14 -10.58 -5.96 1.51
N GLU A 15 -9.50 -5.20 1.41
CA GLU A 15 -8.38 -5.31 2.34
C GLU A 15 -8.79 -4.84 3.74
N LEU A 16 -9.56 -3.77 3.83
CA LEU A 16 -10.11 -3.27 5.09
C LEU A 16 -10.98 -4.32 5.78
N GLU A 17 -11.89 -4.93 5.06
CA GLU A 17 -12.76 -5.98 5.60
C GLU A 17 -11.94 -7.16 6.13
N SER A 18 -10.93 -7.58 5.38
CA SER A 18 -10.05 -8.66 5.80
C SER A 18 -9.30 -8.32 7.09
N ALA A 19 -8.79 -7.11 7.18
CA ALA A 19 -8.06 -6.65 8.38
C ALA A 19 -9.01 -6.59 9.59
N ASN A 20 -10.21 -6.09 9.41
CA ASN A 20 -11.19 -5.96 10.50
C ASN A 20 -11.71 -7.30 11.01
N GLN A 21 -11.67 -8.35 10.17
CA GLN A 21 -12.02 -9.70 10.61
C GLN A 21 -10.94 -10.29 11.52
N ARG A 22 -9.68 -9.89 11.33
CA ARG A 22 -8.55 -10.44 12.08
C ARG A 22 -8.14 -9.64 13.30
N PHE A 23 -8.38 -8.34 13.26
CA PHE A 23 -7.90 -7.42 14.30
C PHE A 23 -9.01 -6.47 14.69
N PRO A 24 -9.06 -6.06 15.99
CA PRO A 24 -10.05 -5.09 16.43
C PRO A 24 -9.77 -3.70 15.86
N MET A 25 -10.74 -2.82 15.98
CA MET A 25 -10.58 -1.42 15.63
C MET A 25 -9.46 -0.80 16.47
N PHE A 26 -8.86 0.28 15.98
CA PHE A 26 -7.79 0.95 16.70
C PHE A 26 -8.34 1.59 17.99
N ARG A 27 -7.63 1.38 19.09
CA ARG A 27 -8.03 1.88 20.41
C ARG A 27 -7.63 3.33 20.64
N SER A 28 -6.70 3.85 19.83
CA SER A 28 -6.22 5.22 19.92
C SER A 28 -5.69 5.69 18.57
N ASP A 29 -5.55 6.99 18.42
CA ASP A 29 -4.93 7.58 17.24
C ASP A 29 -3.44 7.20 17.14
N HIS A 30 -2.77 7.07 18.28
CA HIS A 30 -1.36 6.65 18.32
C HIS A 30 -1.19 5.23 17.77
N GLU A 31 -2.06 4.32 18.16
CA GLU A 31 -2.03 2.93 17.66
C GLU A 31 -2.25 2.92 16.13
N GLY A 32 -3.26 3.63 15.67
CA GLY A 32 -3.57 3.69 14.24
C GLY A 32 -2.44 4.33 13.43
N ALA A 33 -1.88 5.42 13.92
CA ALA A 33 -0.77 6.10 13.25
C ALA A 33 0.46 5.20 13.15
N ALA A 34 0.76 4.42 14.19
CA ALA A 34 1.88 3.50 14.18
C ALA A 34 1.71 2.42 13.11
N VAL A 35 0.50 1.88 12.97
CA VAL A 35 0.20 0.87 11.94
C VAL A 35 0.31 1.48 10.54
N ILE A 36 -0.24 2.67 10.33
CA ILE A 36 -0.13 3.36 9.05
C ILE A 36 1.35 3.60 8.69
N PHE A 37 2.15 4.02 9.66
CA PHE A 37 3.58 4.26 9.45
C PHE A 37 4.29 2.99 8.98
N GLU A 38 4.02 1.84 9.60
CA GLU A 38 4.60 0.56 9.19
C GLU A 38 4.24 0.22 7.75
N GLU A 39 2.98 0.43 7.35
CA GLU A 39 2.55 0.18 5.99
C GLU A 39 3.22 1.11 4.99
N ILE A 40 3.44 2.38 5.38
CA ILE A 40 4.17 3.34 4.53
C ILE A 40 5.61 2.87 4.35
N GLU A 41 6.27 2.40 5.41
CA GLU A 41 7.65 1.90 5.31
C GLU A 41 7.75 0.70 4.36
N GLU A 42 6.77 -0.20 4.41
CA GLU A 42 6.71 -1.34 3.50
C GLU A 42 6.53 -0.89 2.04
N ALA A 43 5.68 0.13 1.82
CA ALA A 43 5.49 0.69 0.48
C ALA A 43 6.76 1.38 -0.03
N GLU A 44 7.45 2.11 0.84
CA GLU A 44 8.74 2.74 0.49
C GLU A 44 9.77 1.68 0.11
N HIS A 45 9.82 0.57 0.84
CA HIS A 45 10.72 -0.53 0.52
C HIS A 45 10.45 -1.06 -0.89
N GLU A 46 9.20 -1.31 -1.23
CA GLU A 46 8.85 -1.79 -2.56
C GLU A 46 9.14 -0.75 -3.65
N LEU A 47 8.93 0.53 -3.36
CA LEU A 47 9.29 1.60 -4.30
C LEU A 47 10.81 1.62 -4.55
N ASN A 48 11.60 1.44 -3.52
CA ASN A 48 13.06 1.38 -3.65
C ASN A 48 13.49 0.18 -4.49
N GLU A 49 12.80 -0.95 -4.35
CA GLU A 49 13.06 -2.12 -5.19
C GLU A 49 12.72 -1.86 -6.66
N VAL A 50 11.62 -1.14 -6.93
CA VAL A 50 11.26 -0.71 -8.29
C VAL A 50 12.38 0.14 -8.88
N ARG A 51 12.88 1.11 -8.11
CA ARG A 51 13.97 2.00 -8.55
C ARG A 51 15.26 1.24 -8.84
N PHE A 52 15.59 0.28 -7.99
CA PHE A 52 16.77 -0.57 -8.19
C PHE A 52 16.66 -1.33 -9.51
N GLU A 53 15.55 -2.00 -9.73
CA GLU A 53 15.34 -2.78 -10.96
C GLU A 53 15.33 -1.87 -12.21
N PHE A 54 14.78 -0.67 -12.08
CA PHE A 54 14.81 0.29 -13.18
C PHE A 54 16.24 0.71 -13.52
N LYS A 55 17.09 0.93 -12.53
CA LYS A 55 18.49 1.31 -12.77
C LYS A 55 19.22 0.20 -13.54
N GLU A 56 18.99 -1.05 -13.17
CA GLU A 56 19.57 -2.18 -13.87
C GLU A 56 19.03 -2.31 -15.30
N MET A 57 17.74 -2.09 -15.48
CA MET A 57 17.11 -2.06 -16.79
C MET A 57 17.73 -0.98 -17.67
N TRP A 58 17.85 0.25 -17.14
CA TRP A 58 18.42 1.38 -17.87
C TRP A 58 19.86 1.12 -18.29
N ARG A 59 20.65 0.54 -17.38
CA ARG A 59 22.03 0.14 -17.66
C ARG A 59 22.09 -0.83 -18.85
N SER A 60 21.23 -1.84 -18.84
CA SER A 60 21.15 -2.84 -19.93
C SER A 60 20.75 -2.21 -21.25
N VAL A 61 19.78 -1.27 -21.21
CA VAL A 61 19.34 -0.53 -22.39
C VAL A 61 20.49 0.30 -22.98
N LYS A 62 21.25 1.00 -22.12
CA LYS A 62 22.40 1.79 -22.58
C LYS A 62 23.50 0.95 -23.20
N LEU A 63 23.64 -0.30 -22.76
CA LEU A 63 24.63 -1.22 -23.28
C LEU A 63 24.13 -2.01 -24.49
N ASN A 64 22.90 -1.77 -24.93
CA ASN A 64 22.26 -2.45 -26.06
C ASN A 64 22.18 -3.97 -25.88
N ILE A 65 22.05 -4.43 -24.64
CA ILE A 65 21.90 -5.86 -24.32
C ILE A 65 20.47 -6.22 -23.92
N GLY A 66 19.53 -5.30 -24.22
CA GLY A 66 18.12 -5.48 -23.89
C GLY A 66 17.83 -5.13 -22.44
N GLY A 67 16.57 -5.13 -22.09
CA GLY A 67 16.16 -4.76 -20.72
C GLY A 67 15.00 -5.59 -20.20
N ILE A 68 14.55 -6.59 -20.99
CA ILE A 68 13.34 -7.35 -20.66
C ILE A 68 13.40 -8.01 -19.27
N PRO A 69 14.46 -8.75 -18.89
CA PRO A 69 14.48 -9.38 -17.58
C PRO A 69 14.34 -8.39 -16.41
N PHE A 70 14.98 -7.23 -16.53
CA PHE A 70 14.87 -6.19 -15.49
C PHE A 70 13.52 -5.49 -15.56
N CYS A 71 12.94 -5.35 -16.75
CA CYS A 71 11.59 -4.81 -16.91
C CYS A 71 10.54 -5.75 -16.30
N GLU A 72 10.72 -7.04 -16.45
CA GLU A 72 9.88 -8.03 -15.78
C GLU A 72 9.97 -7.90 -14.26
N ALA A 73 11.17 -7.62 -13.75
CA ALA A 73 11.36 -7.37 -12.32
C ALA A 73 10.68 -6.07 -11.89
N VAL A 74 10.75 -5.00 -12.70
CA VAL A 74 10.03 -3.75 -12.46
C VAL A 74 8.52 -4.02 -12.36
N LEU A 75 7.99 -4.80 -13.29
CA LEU A 75 6.57 -5.16 -13.28
C LEU A 75 6.20 -5.88 -11.97
N LYS A 76 6.96 -6.89 -11.60
CA LYS A 76 6.70 -7.68 -10.40
C LYS A 76 6.76 -6.81 -9.13
N ARG A 77 7.79 -5.97 -9.01
CA ARG A 77 7.93 -5.08 -7.86
C ARG A 77 6.84 -4.01 -7.82
N SER A 78 6.40 -3.54 -8.98
CA SER A 78 5.31 -2.57 -9.08
C SER A 78 3.98 -3.16 -8.61
N LEU A 79 3.72 -4.43 -8.89
CA LEU A 79 2.53 -5.11 -8.39
C LEU A 79 2.57 -5.22 -6.86
N ASN A 80 3.75 -5.53 -6.30
CA ASN A 80 3.92 -5.55 -4.84
C ASN A 80 3.69 -4.15 -4.25
N LEU A 81 4.25 -3.12 -4.90
CA LEU A 81 4.06 -1.72 -4.47
C LEU A 81 2.58 -1.34 -4.47
N ALA A 82 1.85 -1.73 -5.51
CA ALA A 82 0.41 -1.45 -5.58
C ALA A 82 -0.33 -2.10 -4.40
N CYS A 83 0.01 -3.34 -4.05
CA CYS A 83 -0.59 -4.02 -2.91
C CYS A 83 -0.28 -3.30 -1.59
N GLU A 84 0.96 -2.84 -1.41
CA GLU A 84 1.34 -2.10 -0.20
C GLU A 84 0.63 -0.75 -0.12
N ALA A 85 0.46 -0.05 -1.25
CA ALA A 85 -0.28 1.21 -1.29
C ALA A 85 -1.75 1.00 -0.91
N ILE A 86 -2.35 -0.10 -1.35
CA ILE A 86 -3.72 -0.47 -0.99
C ILE A 86 -3.82 -0.70 0.52
N GLN A 87 -2.82 -1.32 1.13
CA GLN A 87 -2.80 -1.53 2.58
C GLN A 87 -2.68 -0.22 3.36
N VAL A 88 -1.88 0.72 2.88
CA VAL A 88 -1.81 2.07 3.48
C VAL A 88 -3.19 2.72 3.46
N ALA A 89 -3.87 2.70 2.31
CA ALA A 89 -5.19 3.29 2.17
C ALA A 89 -6.22 2.60 3.09
N ALA A 90 -6.18 1.28 3.18
CA ALA A 90 -7.08 0.52 4.06
C ALA A 90 -6.87 0.90 5.53
N MET A 91 -5.61 1.03 5.96
CA MET A 91 -5.31 1.41 7.35
C MET A 91 -5.68 2.86 7.63
N ALA A 92 -5.55 3.75 6.65
CA ALA A 92 -6.02 5.12 6.78
C ALA A 92 -7.55 5.16 6.96
N GLN A 93 -8.30 4.37 6.19
CA GLN A 93 -9.75 4.27 6.36
C GLN A 93 -10.10 3.68 7.73
N LYS A 94 -9.38 2.66 8.16
CA LYS A 94 -9.59 2.06 9.49
C LYS A 94 -9.37 3.08 10.61
N PHE A 95 -8.36 3.94 10.46
CA PHE A 95 -8.10 5.02 11.41
C PHE A 95 -9.33 5.95 11.54
N ILE A 96 -9.85 6.38 10.39
CA ILE A 96 -11.03 7.25 10.34
C ILE A 96 -12.23 6.57 11.00
N ASP A 97 -12.50 5.32 10.63
CA ASP A 97 -13.63 4.55 11.15
C ASP A 97 -13.49 4.30 12.66
N SER A 98 -12.27 4.00 13.11
CA SER A 98 -11.99 3.76 14.53
C SER A 98 -12.24 5.01 15.37
N GLN A 99 -11.81 6.17 14.88
CA GLN A 99 -12.02 7.43 15.58
C GLN A 99 -13.52 7.76 15.70
N LYS A 100 -14.25 7.61 14.60
CA LYS A 100 -15.70 7.84 14.58
C LYS A 100 -16.43 6.91 15.54
N GLU A 101 -16.00 5.65 15.61
CA GLU A 101 -16.60 4.68 16.52
C GLU A 101 -16.35 5.03 17.98
N ARG A 102 -15.15 5.49 18.32
CA ARG A 102 -14.82 5.93 19.67
C ARG A 102 -15.62 7.18 20.06
N GLU A 103 -15.74 8.15 19.16
CA GLU A 103 -16.55 9.36 19.41
C GLU A 103 -18.01 9.01 19.66
N LYS A 104 -18.54 8.05 18.91
CA LYS A 104 -19.91 7.57 19.05
C LYS A 104 -20.13 6.95 20.44
N SER A 105 -19.18 6.14 20.90
CA SER A 105 -19.23 5.52 22.24
C SER A 105 -19.19 6.55 23.36
N GLU A 106 -18.40 7.62 23.20
CA GLU A 106 -18.28 8.69 24.18
C GLU A 106 -19.55 9.52 24.33
N GLN A 107 -20.37 9.55 23.26
CA GLN A 107 -21.65 10.28 23.29
C GLN A 107 -22.77 9.51 24.01
N LEU A 108 -22.58 8.26 24.28
CA LEU A 108 -23.54 7.43 24.99
C LEU A 108 -23.35 7.51 26.49
#